data_836ad6ab2976082e9e766677933956e1
#
_entry.id   836ad6ab2976082e9e766677933956e1
#
_cell.length_a   1.000
_cell.length_b   1.000
_cell.length_c   1.000
_cell.angle_alpha   90.00
_cell.angle_beta   90.00
_cell.angle_gamma   90.00
#
_symmetry.space_group_name_H-M   'P 1'
#
loop_
_entity.id
_entity.type
_entity.pdbx_description
1 polymer ?
#
loop_
_entity_poly.entity_id
_entity_poly.type
_entity_poly.pdbx_seq_one_letter_code
_entity_poly.pdbx_strand_id
1 'polypeptide(L)'
;IDRSIALALRLKHEEVALAGQIELAFQLVLGRSPDSTEKNRLQRYVNDMKVYHREQVAPKRSYPTKITRSLVEEFSGKTFSYEEILPVYEDYTPDRKPGEVSPFVRGLADLALLLFNSNEFLYVY
;
A
#
# COMPACT_ATOMS: atom_id res chain seq x y z
N ILE A 1 2.04 -4.95 1.86
CA ILE A 1 2.20 -3.71 1.06
C ILE A 1 0.97 -2.81 1.20
N ASP A 2 -0.25 -3.28 0.97
CA ASP A 2 -1.45 -2.43 1.00
C ASP A 2 -1.65 -1.77 2.39
N ARG A 3 -1.43 -2.50 3.48
CA ARG A 3 -1.50 -1.96 4.85
C ARG A 3 -0.39 -0.96 5.15
N SER A 4 0.79 -1.14 4.60
CA SER A 4 1.88 -0.17 4.75
C SER A 4 1.58 1.13 4.00
N ILE A 5 0.94 1.06 2.83
CA ILE A 5 0.46 2.23 2.10
C ILE A 5 -0.65 2.95 2.88
N ALA A 6 -1.59 2.20 3.46
CA ALA A 6 -2.66 2.79 4.28
C ALA A 6 -2.09 3.56 5.48
N LEU A 7 -1.12 2.97 6.20
CA LEU A 7 -0.43 3.66 7.29
C LEU A 7 0.33 4.90 6.77
N ALA A 8 1.06 4.80 5.65
CA ALA A 8 1.78 5.94 5.08
C ALA A 8 0.86 7.11 4.71
N LEU A 9 -0.31 6.83 4.18
CA LEU A 9 -1.33 7.86 3.88
C LEU A 9 -1.85 8.52 5.16
N ARG A 10 -2.06 7.74 6.22
CA ARG A 10 -2.44 8.24 7.54
C ARG A 10 -1.37 9.15 8.12
N LEU A 11 -0.10 8.71 8.13
CA LEU A 11 1.02 9.51 8.62
C LEU A 11 1.14 10.85 7.89
N LYS A 12 0.99 10.84 6.56
CA LYS A 12 1.01 12.05 5.74
C LYS A 12 -0.16 12.98 6.03
N HIS A 13 -1.32 12.44 6.40
CA HIS A 13 -2.51 13.24 6.72
C HIS A 13 -2.40 13.89 8.11
N GLU A 14 -1.88 13.16 9.09
CA GLU A 14 -1.82 13.60 10.48
C GLU A 14 -0.60 14.49 10.76
N GLU A 15 0.51 14.28 10.05
CA GLU A 15 1.77 15.01 10.26
C GLU A 15 2.33 15.59 8.97
N VAL A 16 2.72 16.87 9.02
CA VAL A 16 3.27 17.59 7.86
C VAL A 16 4.76 17.30 7.67
N ALA A 17 5.54 17.29 8.76
CA ALA A 17 6.97 17.10 8.72
C ALA A 17 7.36 15.62 8.77
N LEU A 18 8.36 15.21 7.95
CA LEU A 18 8.85 13.84 7.94
C LEU A 18 9.31 13.36 9.33
N ALA A 19 9.91 14.23 10.13
CA ALA A 19 10.31 13.88 11.49
C ALA A 19 9.13 13.51 12.40
N GLY A 20 8.01 14.23 12.29
CA GLY A 20 6.76 13.92 12.99
C GLY A 20 6.11 12.65 12.47
N GLN A 21 6.14 12.43 11.15
CA GLN A 21 5.61 11.20 10.53
C GLN A 21 6.35 9.95 11.04
N ILE A 22 7.67 10.02 11.19
CA ILE A 22 8.48 8.93 11.73
C ILE A 22 8.13 8.68 13.20
N GLU A 23 8.01 9.74 13.99
CA GLU A 23 7.65 9.64 15.40
C GLU A 23 6.26 9.02 15.59
N LEU A 24 5.28 9.49 14.83
CA LEU A 24 3.93 8.92 14.83
C LEU A 24 3.91 7.47 14.39
N ALA A 25 4.71 7.09 13.38
CA ALA A 25 4.83 5.71 12.95
C ALA A 25 5.33 4.80 14.07
N PHE A 26 6.37 5.22 14.81
CA PHE A 26 6.89 4.49 15.96
C PHE A 26 5.85 4.33 17.07
N GLN A 27 5.15 5.41 17.40
CA GLN A 27 4.10 5.37 18.42
C GLN A 27 2.97 4.41 18.04
N LEU A 28 2.51 4.45 16.79
CA LEU A 28 1.42 3.60 16.31
C LEU A 28 1.80 2.12 16.16
N VAL A 29 3.03 1.83 15.77
CA VAL A 29 3.48 0.46 15.47
C VAL A 29 4.19 -0.18 16.65
N LEU A 30 5.08 0.56 17.33
CA LEU A 30 5.94 0.02 18.39
C LEU A 30 5.59 0.53 19.80
N GLY A 31 4.66 1.49 19.92
CA GLY A 31 4.23 2.04 21.21
C GLY A 31 5.30 2.90 21.92
N ARG A 32 6.34 3.33 21.23
CA ARG A 32 7.42 4.17 21.75
C ARG A 32 7.84 5.27 20.78
N SER A 33 8.62 6.23 21.25
CA SER A 33 9.30 7.20 20.38
C SER A 33 10.62 6.65 19.87
N PRO A 34 11.06 7.02 18.63
CA PRO A 34 12.38 6.69 18.13
C PRO A 34 13.44 7.51 18.87
N ASP A 35 14.63 6.95 19.03
CA ASP A 35 15.79 7.73 19.47
C ASP A 35 16.31 8.64 18.34
N SER A 36 17.26 9.53 18.65
CA SER A 36 17.80 10.48 17.68
C SER A 36 18.54 9.81 16.52
N THR A 37 19.19 8.67 16.77
CA THR A 37 19.94 7.90 15.78
C THR A 37 18.96 7.20 14.83
N GLU A 38 17.93 6.54 15.36
CA GLU A 38 16.85 5.93 14.60
C GLU A 38 16.16 6.97 13.73
N LYS A 39 15.78 8.12 14.30
CA LYS A 39 15.11 9.21 13.60
C LYS A 39 15.91 9.71 12.40
N ASN A 40 17.21 10.01 12.62
CA ASN A 40 18.09 10.49 11.56
C ASN A 40 18.31 9.43 10.46
N ARG A 41 18.48 8.18 10.84
CA ARG A 41 18.68 7.06 9.91
C ARG A 41 17.44 6.84 9.05
N LEU A 42 16.26 6.89 9.64
CA LEU A 42 15.00 6.66 8.95
C LEU A 42 14.58 7.84 8.06
N GLN A 43 14.93 9.08 8.44
CA GLN A 43 14.74 10.23 7.54
C GLN A 43 15.55 10.07 6.25
N ARG A 44 16.80 9.63 6.34
CA ARG A 44 17.62 9.34 5.15
C ARG A 44 16.99 8.22 4.34
N TYR A 45 16.64 7.12 4.99
CA TYR A 45 16.00 5.98 4.34
C TYR A 45 14.76 6.37 3.54
N VAL A 46 13.83 7.11 4.12
CA VAL A 46 12.61 7.56 3.42
C VAL A 46 12.94 8.46 2.23
N ASN A 47 13.94 9.35 2.37
CA ASN A 47 14.37 10.20 1.27
C ASN A 47 15.03 9.40 0.14
N ASP A 48 15.87 8.43 0.45
CA ASP A 48 16.50 7.53 -0.53
C ASP A 48 15.43 6.69 -1.25
N MET A 49 14.48 6.13 -0.52
CA MET A 49 13.37 5.38 -1.11
C MET A 49 12.45 6.26 -1.96
N LYS A 50 12.24 7.52 -1.60
CA LYS A 50 11.51 8.47 -2.45
C LYS A 50 12.21 8.67 -3.79
N VAL A 51 13.54 8.77 -3.82
CA VAL A 51 14.32 8.88 -5.07
C VAL A 51 14.20 7.59 -5.86
N TYR A 52 14.44 6.44 -5.24
CA TYR A 52 14.29 5.12 -5.85
C TYR A 52 12.90 4.95 -6.51
N HIS A 53 11.82 5.27 -5.81
CA HIS A 53 10.47 5.14 -6.35
C HIS A 53 10.11 6.17 -7.42
N ARG A 54 10.85 7.25 -7.54
CA ARG A 54 10.72 8.19 -8.66
C ARG A 54 11.28 7.58 -9.94
N GLU A 55 12.36 6.83 -9.83
CA GLU A 55 13.01 6.14 -10.96
C GLU A 55 12.28 4.84 -11.32
N GLN A 56 11.81 4.12 -10.30
CA GLN A 56 11.08 2.86 -10.45
C GLN A 56 9.57 3.08 -10.40
N VAL A 57 9.01 3.45 -11.55
CA VAL A 57 7.56 3.73 -11.66
C VAL A 57 6.77 2.43 -11.52
N ALA A 58 5.87 2.37 -10.52
CA ALA A 58 4.99 1.24 -10.35
C ALA A 58 3.87 1.26 -11.40
N PRO A 59 3.53 0.13 -12.03
CA PRO A 59 2.44 0.06 -13.00
C PRO A 59 1.10 0.33 -12.31
N LYS A 60 0.26 1.13 -12.97
CA LYS A 60 -1.14 1.27 -12.58
C LYS A 60 -1.88 -0.01 -12.97
N ARG A 61 -2.58 -0.62 -12.03
CA ARG A 61 -3.42 -1.77 -12.28
C ARG A 61 -4.86 -1.31 -12.49
N SER A 62 -5.46 -1.77 -13.58
CA SER A 62 -6.89 -1.64 -13.82
C SER A 62 -7.55 -2.97 -13.47
N TYR A 63 -8.63 -2.93 -12.71
CA TYR A 63 -9.44 -4.09 -12.39
C TYR A 63 -10.72 -4.02 -13.21
N PRO A 64 -11.03 -5.06 -14.02
CA PRO A 64 -12.25 -5.05 -14.80
C PRO A 64 -13.47 -5.13 -13.88
N THR A 65 -14.48 -4.30 -14.19
CA THR A 65 -15.81 -4.36 -13.56
C THR A 65 -16.75 -5.32 -14.27
N LYS A 66 -16.34 -5.78 -15.46
CA LYS A 66 -17.06 -6.74 -16.30
C LYS A 66 -16.08 -7.73 -16.89
N ILE A 67 -16.49 -8.97 -17.01
CA ILE A 67 -15.77 -10.02 -17.73
C ILE A 67 -16.68 -10.66 -18.74
N THR A 68 -16.14 -11.06 -19.88
CA THR A 68 -16.85 -11.87 -20.88
C THR A 68 -16.61 -13.33 -20.59
N ARG A 69 -17.68 -14.07 -20.35
CA ARG A 69 -17.66 -15.53 -20.24
C ARG A 69 -18.23 -16.18 -21.49
N SER A 70 -17.73 -17.34 -21.85
CA SER A 70 -18.30 -18.17 -22.90
C SER A 70 -18.71 -19.52 -22.34
N LEU A 71 -19.87 -19.99 -22.76
CA LEU A 71 -20.41 -21.30 -22.43
C LEU A 71 -20.80 -22.02 -23.73
N VAL A 72 -20.89 -23.33 -23.66
CA VAL A 72 -21.39 -24.17 -24.76
C VAL A 72 -22.77 -24.68 -24.34
N GLU A 73 -23.73 -24.46 -25.21
CA GLU A 73 -25.09 -25.01 -25.00
C GLU A 73 -25.04 -26.53 -25.12
N GLU A 74 -25.56 -27.22 -24.13
CA GLU A 74 -25.48 -28.69 -24.03
C GLU A 74 -26.19 -29.43 -25.16
N PHE A 75 -27.31 -28.91 -25.67
CA PHE A 75 -28.11 -29.60 -26.69
C PHE A 75 -27.63 -29.35 -28.13
N SER A 76 -27.17 -28.14 -28.41
CA SER A 76 -26.76 -27.76 -29.78
C SER A 76 -25.25 -27.74 -30.00
N GLY A 77 -24.46 -27.76 -28.90
CA GLY A 77 -23.01 -27.59 -28.96
C GLY A 77 -22.55 -26.21 -29.40
N LYS A 78 -23.46 -25.23 -29.49
CA LYS A 78 -23.14 -23.87 -29.92
C LYS A 78 -22.56 -23.09 -28.75
N THR A 79 -21.47 -22.37 -29.03
CA THR A 79 -20.84 -21.44 -28.10
C THR A 79 -21.63 -20.15 -28.07
N PHE A 80 -21.94 -19.64 -26.89
CA PHE A 80 -22.44 -18.28 -26.69
C PHE A 80 -21.62 -17.55 -25.64
N SER A 81 -21.57 -16.21 -25.74
CA SER A 81 -20.84 -15.36 -24.82
C SER A 81 -21.81 -14.40 -24.12
N TYR A 82 -21.54 -14.11 -22.87
CA TYR A 82 -22.28 -13.12 -22.09
C TYR A 82 -21.33 -12.29 -21.23
N GLU A 83 -21.75 -11.08 -20.88
CA GLU A 83 -21.03 -10.23 -19.93
C GLU A 83 -21.50 -10.51 -18.51
N GLU A 84 -20.56 -10.81 -17.63
CA GLU A 84 -20.79 -10.89 -16.20
C GLU A 84 -20.28 -9.61 -15.52
N ILE A 85 -21.17 -8.95 -14.78
CA ILE A 85 -20.81 -7.79 -13.98
C ILE A 85 -20.16 -8.29 -12.67
N LEU A 86 -19.01 -7.72 -12.33
CA LEU A 86 -18.30 -8.02 -11.08
C LEU A 86 -18.61 -6.92 -10.06
N PRO A 87 -19.59 -7.08 -9.15
CA PRO A 87 -20.01 -6.04 -8.21
C PRO A 87 -19.06 -5.87 -7.02
N VAL A 88 -17.79 -6.32 -7.16
CA VAL A 88 -16.78 -6.37 -6.09
C VAL A 88 -16.51 -5.01 -5.44
N TYR A 89 -16.79 -3.91 -6.15
CA TYR A 89 -16.48 -2.56 -5.67
C TYR A 89 -17.71 -1.71 -5.34
N GLU A 90 -18.94 -2.24 -5.43
CA GLU A 90 -20.15 -1.49 -5.15
C GLU A 90 -20.24 -1.09 -3.66
N ASP A 91 -19.89 -2.02 -2.77
CA ASP A 91 -19.93 -1.84 -1.32
C ASP A 91 -18.53 -1.79 -0.67
N TYR A 92 -17.47 -1.67 -1.47
CA TYR A 92 -16.11 -1.80 -0.98
C TYR A 92 -15.17 -0.76 -1.61
N THR A 93 -14.50 0.01 -0.76
CA THR A 93 -13.43 0.91 -1.21
C THR A 93 -12.11 0.13 -1.22
N PRO A 94 -11.51 -0.11 -2.40
CA PRO A 94 -10.27 -0.88 -2.49
C PRO A 94 -9.09 -0.13 -1.85
N ASP A 95 -8.17 -0.89 -1.29
CA ASP A 95 -6.90 -0.36 -0.80
C ASP A 95 -6.09 0.28 -1.94
N ARG A 96 -5.47 1.42 -1.67
CA ARG A 96 -4.58 2.10 -2.64
C ARG A 96 -3.38 1.21 -2.99
N LYS A 97 -3.06 1.16 -4.26
CA LYS A 97 -1.95 0.37 -4.81
C LYS A 97 -0.70 1.25 -5.04
N PRO A 98 0.49 0.65 -5.15
CA PRO A 98 1.74 1.42 -5.34
C PRO A 98 1.72 2.40 -6.52
N GLY A 99 1.06 2.06 -7.63
CA GLY A 99 0.94 2.93 -8.80
C GLY A 99 -0.04 4.09 -8.65
N GLU A 100 -0.81 4.15 -7.56
CA GLU A 100 -1.83 5.16 -7.29
C GLU A 100 -1.36 6.22 -6.27
N VAL A 101 -0.17 6.05 -5.72
CA VAL A 101 0.38 6.93 -4.68
C VAL A 101 1.72 7.52 -5.12
N SER A 102 2.06 8.68 -4.56
CA SER A 102 3.30 9.38 -4.89
C SER A 102 4.55 8.60 -4.43
N PRO A 103 5.72 8.84 -5.05
CA PRO A 103 6.99 8.26 -4.61
C PRO A 103 7.31 8.52 -3.13
N PHE A 104 6.93 9.66 -2.59
CA PHE A 104 7.08 9.96 -1.17
C PHE A 104 6.23 9.05 -0.28
N VAL A 105 4.96 8.85 -0.63
CA VAL A 105 4.07 7.91 0.10
C VAL A 105 4.60 6.48 0.02
N ARG A 106 5.16 6.09 -1.12
CA ARG A 106 5.82 4.77 -1.25
C ARG A 106 7.02 4.63 -0.32
N GLY A 107 7.86 5.68 -0.21
CA GLY A 107 8.98 5.69 0.74
C GLY A 107 8.52 5.60 2.21
N LEU A 108 7.43 6.29 2.57
CA LEU A 108 6.80 6.13 3.89
C LEU A 108 6.18 4.73 4.09
N ALA A 109 5.65 4.12 3.03
CA ALA A 109 5.12 2.76 3.09
C ALA A 109 6.24 1.73 3.30
N ASP A 110 7.42 1.96 2.72
CA ASP A 110 8.60 1.11 2.98
C ASP A 110 9.07 1.24 4.43
N LEU A 111 9.04 2.45 5.01
CA LEU A 111 9.27 2.63 6.45
C LEU A 111 8.26 1.85 7.30
N ALA A 112 6.96 1.96 6.97
CA ALA A 112 5.91 1.22 7.68
C ALA A 112 6.13 -0.30 7.57
N LEU A 113 6.48 -0.78 6.37
CA LEU A 113 6.77 -2.19 6.14
C LEU A 113 7.99 -2.67 6.93
N LEU A 114 9.04 -1.84 7.04
CA LEU A 114 10.20 -2.12 7.86
C LEU A 114 9.82 -2.26 9.34
N LEU A 115 9.00 -1.36 9.86
CA LEU A 115 8.52 -1.43 11.26
C LEU A 115 7.64 -2.66 11.50
N PHE A 116 6.72 -3.01 10.59
CA PHE A 116 5.88 -4.21 10.69
C PHE A 116 6.68 -5.52 10.68
N ASN A 117 7.86 -5.52 10.07
CA ASN A 117 8.76 -6.69 10.01
C ASN A 117 9.88 -6.63 11.06
N SER A 118 9.87 -5.64 11.96
CA SER A 118 10.84 -5.58 13.05
C SER A 118 10.56 -6.65 14.10
N ASN A 119 11.61 -7.16 14.73
CA ASN A 119 11.46 -8.11 15.84
C ASN A 119 10.66 -7.49 17.00
N GLU A 120 10.81 -6.19 17.24
CA GLU A 120 10.09 -5.46 18.27
C GLU A 120 8.56 -5.45 18.05
N PHE A 121 8.11 -5.42 16.78
CA PHE A 121 6.70 -5.52 16.46
C PHE A 121 6.17 -6.96 16.53
N LEU A 122 6.99 -7.94 16.11
CA LEU A 122 6.57 -9.33 16.01
C LEU A 122 6.58 -10.08 17.35
N TYR A 123 7.45 -9.66 18.28
CA TYR A 123 7.63 -10.32 19.57
C TYR A 123 7.37 -9.32 20.70
N VAL A 124 6.30 -9.57 21.45
CA VAL A 124 6.02 -8.88 22.73
C VAL A 124 6.81 -9.64 23.81
N TYR A 125 7.80 -8.97 24.40
CA TYR A 125 8.59 -9.52 25.51
C TYR A 125 7.96 -9.13 26.86
#